data_fd8f333b3d47ee0d0a88cb11046aaed3
#
_entry.id   fd8f333b3d47ee0d0a88cb11046aaed3
#
_cell.length_a   1.000
_cell.length_b   1.000
_cell.length_c   1.000
_cell.angle_alpha   90.00
_cell.angle_beta   90.00
_cell.angle_gamma   90.00
#
_symmetry.space_group_name_H-M   'P 1'
#
loop_
_entity.id
_entity.type
_entity.pdbx_description
1 polymer ?
#
loop_
_entity_poly.entity_id
_entity_poly.type
_entity_poly.pdbx_seq_one_letter_code
_entity_poly.pdbx_strand_id
1 'polypeptide(L)'
;IIQPNGKELSYRLKGDEFIHWAESIDGYTLLPNKEGVLCYATLNEKGEMVASQIIACNPEHRNVNEVIFLEKIEKNLFFSDEQLKIVRERRMNR
;
A
#
# COMPACT_ATOMS: atom_id res chain seq x y z
N ILE A 1 -7.02 -13.26 1.17
CA ILE A 1 -5.90 -13.91 1.88
C ILE A 1 -6.05 -13.73 3.39
N ILE A 2 -5.38 -14.57 4.13
CA ILE A 2 -5.28 -14.44 5.59
C ILE A 2 -3.89 -13.87 5.89
N GLN A 3 -3.86 -12.72 6.55
CA GLN A 3 -2.60 -12.08 6.96
C GLN A 3 -1.97 -12.80 8.15
N PRO A 4 -0.67 -12.61 8.42
CA PRO A 4 0.01 -13.26 9.54
C PRO A 4 -0.61 -13.03 10.91
N ASN A 5 -1.35 -11.92 11.10
CA ASN A 5 -2.07 -11.63 12.35
C ASN A 5 -3.42 -12.35 12.44
N GLY A 6 -3.74 -13.22 11.48
CA GLY A 6 -4.98 -13.98 11.46
C GLY A 6 -6.19 -13.24 10.89
N LYS A 7 -6.04 -12.00 10.47
CA LYS A 7 -7.14 -11.21 9.92
C LYS A 7 -7.22 -11.38 8.40
N GLU A 8 -8.44 -11.45 7.88
CA GLU A 8 -8.68 -11.60 6.45
C GLU A 8 -8.50 -10.28 5.72
N LEU A 9 -7.92 -10.33 4.52
CA LEU A 9 -7.78 -9.19 3.63
C LEU A 9 -8.24 -9.55 2.22
N SER A 10 -9.21 -8.81 1.72
CA SER A 10 -9.59 -8.81 0.31
C SER A 10 -8.98 -7.57 -0.33
N TYR A 11 -8.39 -7.73 -1.50
CA TYR A 11 -7.69 -6.63 -2.18
C TYR A 11 -7.83 -6.74 -3.68
N ARG A 12 -7.54 -5.63 -4.38
CA ARG A 12 -7.50 -5.57 -5.84
C ARG A 12 -6.08 -5.29 -6.29
N LEU A 13 -5.66 -5.92 -7.37
CA LEU A 13 -4.38 -5.60 -8.01
C LEU A 13 -4.63 -4.54 -9.07
N LYS A 14 -3.77 -3.53 -9.11
CA LYS A 14 -3.83 -2.42 -10.05
C LYS A 14 -2.48 -2.18 -10.70
N GLY A 15 -2.47 -1.47 -11.81
CA GLY A 15 -1.26 -1.09 -12.50
C GLY A 15 -1.10 -1.79 -13.85
N ASP A 16 0.12 -1.75 -14.36
CA ASP A 16 0.48 -2.36 -15.64
C ASP A 16 1.67 -3.30 -15.47
N GLU A 17 2.29 -3.73 -16.55
CA GLU A 17 3.43 -4.67 -16.51
C GLU A 17 4.70 -4.11 -15.84
N PHE A 18 4.81 -2.78 -15.71
CA PHE A 18 6.01 -2.11 -15.18
C PHE A 18 5.85 -1.66 -13.74
N ILE A 19 4.65 -1.27 -13.35
CA ILE A 19 4.36 -0.83 -12.01
C ILE A 19 3.00 -1.37 -11.60
N HIS A 20 2.94 -2.02 -10.45
CA HIS A 20 1.69 -2.56 -9.93
C HIS A 20 1.68 -2.44 -8.42
N TRP A 21 0.47 -2.37 -7.90
CA TRP A 21 0.24 -2.25 -6.45
C TRP A 21 -1.09 -2.90 -6.10
N ALA A 22 -1.33 -3.04 -4.80
CA ALA A 22 -2.60 -3.55 -4.31
C ALA A 22 -3.40 -2.40 -3.70
N GLU A 23 -4.71 -2.58 -3.63
CA GLU A 23 -5.63 -1.60 -3.05
C GLU A 23 -6.68 -2.34 -2.23
N SER A 24 -7.00 -1.82 -1.04
CA SER A 24 -8.08 -2.39 -0.24
C SER A 24 -9.43 -2.19 -0.92
N ILE A 25 -10.44 -2.92 -0.49
CA ILE A 25 -11.77 -2.84 -1.09
C ILE A 25 -12.41 -1.46 -0.93
N ASP A 26 -11.98 -0.69 0.06
CA ASP A 26 -12.45 0.67 0.32
C ASP A 26 -11.47 1.76 -0.16
N GLY A 27 -10.47 1.40 -0.96
CA GLY A 27 -9.68 2.35 -1.71
C GLY A 27 -8.35 2.79 -1.13
N TYR A 28 -7.87 2.14 -0.07
CA TYR A 28 -6.55 2.44 0.48
C TYR A 28 -5.46 1.67 -0.25
N THR A 29 -4.38 2.36 -0.61
CA THR A 29 -3.24 1.74 -1.28
C THR A 29 -2.49 0.83 -0.30
N LEU A 30 -2.11 -0.35 -0.77
CA LEU A 30 -1.40 -1.35 0.02
C LEU A 30 -0.03 -1.62 -0.58
N LEU A 31 0.98 -1.73 0.26
CA LEU A 31 2.33 -2.09 -0.15
C LEU A 31 2.86 -3.22 0.73
N PRO A 32 3.63 -4.15 0.16
CA PRO A 32 4.28 -5.17 0.98
C PRO A 32 5.42 -4.56 1.79
N ASN A 33 5.56 -5.01 3.03
CA ASN A 33 6.73 -4.66 3.83
C ASN A 33 7.90 -5.59 3.46
N LYS A 34 9.00 -5.52 4.21
CA LYS A 34 10.20 -6.34 3.96
C LYS A 34 9.94 -7.84 4.01
N GLU A 35 8.92 -8.25 4.73
CA GLU A 35 8.54 -9.65 4.90
C GLU A 35 7.48 -10.09 3.89
N GLY A 36 7.04 -9.19 3.01
CA GLY A 36 6.02 -9.47 2.02
C GLY A 36 4.58 -9.35 2.55
N VAL A 37 4.41 -8.84 3.77
CA VAL A 37 3.09 -8.66 4.37
C VAL A 37 2.48 -7.36 3.85
N LEU A 38 1.23 -7.40 3.37
CA LEU A 38 0.56 -6.20 2.86
C LEU A 38 0.17 -5.27 4.01
N CYS A 39 0.67 -4.04 3.93
CA CYS A 39 0.41 -2.98 4.90
C CYS A 39 -0.21 -1.79 4.19
N TYR A 40 -0.93 -0.94 4.93
CA TYR A 40 -1.42 0.31 4.36
C TYR A 40 -0.24 1.20 3.98
N ALA A 41 -0.32 1.82 2.80
CA ALA A 41 0.71 2.75 2.35
C ALA A 41 0.54 4.10 3.03
N THR A 42 1.66 4.76 3.28
CA THR A 42 1.70 6.12 3.82
C THR A 42 2.79 6.90 3.12
N LEU A 43 2.88 8.20 3.37
CA LEU A 43 3.94 9.03 2.84
C LEU A 43 5.01 9.23 3.91
N ASN A 44 6.29 9.12 3.50
CA ASN A 44 7.40 9.42 4.38
C ASN A 44 7.69 10.94 4.37
N GLU A 45 8.75 11.35 5.08
CA GLU A 45 9.14 12.76 5.17
C GLU A 45 9.46 13.40 3.82
N LYS A 46 9.87 12.59 2.85
CA LYS A 46 10.19 13.05 1.49
C LYS A 46 8.98 13.04 0.56
N GLY A 47 7.80 12.68 1.06
CA GLY A 47 6.60 12.56 0.24
C GLY A 47 6.53 11.29 -0.61
N GLU A 48 7.40 10.33 -0.35
CA GLU A 48 7.40 9.06 -1.06
C GLU A 48 6.43 8.07 -0.40
N MET A 49 5.74 7.29 -1.23
CA MET A 49 4.82 6.26 -0.74
C MET A 49 5.61 5.05 -0.25
N VAL A 50 5.38 4.68 0.99
CA VAL A 50 6.06 3.56 1.64
C VAL A 50 5.05 2.72 2.41
N ALA A 51 5.40 1.46 2.70
CA ALA A 51 4.58 0.62 3.55
C ALA A 51 4.63 1.13 4.99
N SER A 52 3.48 1.28 5.60
CA SER A 52 3.39 1.61 7.03
C SER A 52 3.64 0.35 7.86
N GLN A 53 3.61 0.50 9.18
CA GLN A 53 3.70 -0.65 10.09
C GLN A 53 2.34 -1.30 10.38
N ILE A 54 1.28 -0.78 9.78
CA ILE A 54 -0.09 -1.27 10.03
C ILE A 54 -0.45 -2.33 9.00
N ILE A 55 -0.59 -3.57 9.45
CA ILE A 55 -0.97 -4.69 8.60
C ILE A 55 -2.40 -4.50 8.12
N ALA A 56 -2.61 -4.60 6.80
CA ALA A 56 -3.93 -4.40 6.21
C ALA A 56 -4.90 -5.54 6.53
N CYS A 57 -6.16 -5.20 6.70
CA CYS A 57 -7.24 -6.17 6.87
C CYS A 57 -8.55 -5.57 6.33
N ASN A 58 -9.57 -6.40 6.22
CA ASN A 58 -10.89 -5.93 5.81
C ASN A 58 -11.46 -4.95 6.82
N PRO A 59 -12.33 -4.01 6.39
CA PRO A 59 -12.88 -3.00 7.30
C PRO A 59 -13.52 -3.55 8.56
N GLU A 60 -14.22 -4.68 8.47
CA GLU A 60 -14.89 -5.31 9.61
C GLU A 60 -13.91 -5.86 10.66
N HIS A 61 -12.66 -6.01 10.33
CA HIS A 61 -11.63 -6.53 11.23
C HIS A 61 -10.71 -5.45 11.81
N ARG A 62 -10.92 -4.18 11.42
CA ARG A 62 -10.09 -3.07 11.89
C ARG A 62 -10.36 -2.74 13.34
N ASN A 63 -9.27 -2.55 14.12
CA ASN A 63 -9.40 -2.06 15.48
C ASN A 63 -9.40 -0.52 15.49
N VAL A 64 -9.59 0.08 16.68
CA VAL A 64 -9.67 1.54 16.82
C VAL A 64 -8.39 2.23 16.34
N ASN A 65 -7.22 1.66 16.64
CA ASN A 65 -5.94 2.25 16.24
C ASN A 65 -5.78 2.28 14.73
N GLU A 66 -6.23 1.23 14.04
CA GLU A 66 -6.20 1.16 12.59
C GLU A 66 -7.14 2.20 11.98
N VAL A 67 -8.33 2.36 12.52
CA VAL A 67 -9.29 3.35 12.06
C VAL A 67 -8.74 4.77 12.21
N ILE A 68 -8.15 5.08 13.35
CA ILE A 68 -7.53 6.40 13.59
C ILE A 68 -6.38 6.64 12.61
N PHE A 69 -5.53 5.64 12.38
CA PHE A 69 -4.44 5.74 11.43
C PHE A 69 -4.97 6.06 10.02
N LEU A 70 -6.01 5.33 9.59
CA LEU A 70 -6.55 5.48 8.24
C LEU A 70 -7.24 6.84 8.02
N GLU A 71 -7.76 7.46 9.07
CA GLU A 71 -8.33 8.81 8.98
C GLU A 71 -7.28 9.87 8.60
N LYS A 72 -6.01 9.58 8.87
CA LYS A 72 -4.90 10.50 8.61
C LYS A 72 -4.26 10.32 7.24
N ILE A 73 -4.60 9.27 6.51
CA ILE A 73 -4.05 9.02 5.19
C ILE A 73 -5.13 9.15 4.12
N GLU A 74 -4.69 9.59 2.93
CA GLU A 74 -5.58 9.72 1.79
C GLU A 74 -5.80 8.38 1.11
N LYS A 75 -6.99 8.18 0.55
CA LYS A 75 -7.26 7.05 -0.32
C LYS A 75 -6.60 7.29 -1.67
N ASN A 76 -6.34 6.21 -2.40
CA ASN A 76 -5.76 6.24 -3.73
C ASN A 76 -4.38 6.92 -3.78
N LEU A 77 -3.58 6.78 -2.71
CA LEU A 77 -2.20 7.24 -2.75
C LEU A 77 -1.46 6.57 -3.91
N PHE A 78 -0.57 7.32 -4.53
CA PHE A 78 0.22 6.83 -5.64
C PHE A 78 1.69 7.17 -5.44
N PHE A 79 2.54 6.53 -6.23
CA PHE A 79 3.98 6.78 -6.16
C PHE A 79 4.31 8.23 -6.51
N SER A 80 5.32 8.79 -5.86
CA SER A 80 5.79 10.14 -6.16
C SER A 80 6.38 10.19 -7.58
N ASP A 81 6.53 11.39 -8.13
CA ASP A 81 7.16 11.58 -9.44
C ASP A 81 8.58 11.02 -9.47
N GLU A 82 9.31 11.17 -8.38
CA GLU A 82 10.66 10.64 -8.27
C GLU A 82 10.68 9.11 -8.31
N GLN A 83 9.75 8.47 -7.61
CA GLN A 83 9.61 7.01 -7.65
C GLN A 83 9.26 6.52 -9.05
N LEU A 84 8.34 7.20 -9.73
CA LEU A 84 7.96 6.87 -11.10
C LEU A 84 9.11 7.06 -12.07
N LYS A 85 9.93 8.08 -11.85
CA LYS A 85 11.11 8.32 -12.68
C LYS A 85 12.10 7.16 -12.59
N ILE A 86 12.34 6.65 -11.39
CA ILE A 86 13.22 5.49 -11.20
C ILE A 86 12.69 4.26 -11.98
N VAL A 87 11.41 4.01 -11.93
CA VAL A 87 10.79 2.91 -12.67
C VAL A 87 10.98 3.10 -14.17
N ARG A 88 10.77 4.31 -14.68
CA ARG A 88 10.95 4.63 -16.10
C ARG A 88 12.39 4.46 -16.54
N GLU A 89 13.37 4.88 -15.74
CA GLU A 89 14.79 4.70 -16.03
C GLU A 89 15.18 3.24 -16.11
N ARG A 90 14.71 2.41 -15.20
CA ARG A 90 14.92 0.96 -15.24
C ARG A 90 14.34 0.35 -16.51
N ARG A 91 13.20 0.83 -16.94
CA ARG A 91 12.52 0.38 -18.15
C ARG A 91 13.32 0.73 -19.39
N MET A 92 13.94 1.91 -19.43
CA MET A 92 14.70 2.39 -20.58
C MET A 92 16.07 1.75 -20.72
N ASN A 93 16.61 1.23 -19.66
CA ASN A 93 17.95 0.61 -19.61
C ASN A 93 17.98 -0.89 -19.87
N ARG A 94 16.93 -1.40 -20.41
CA ARG A 94 16.87 -2.80 -20.80
C ARG A 94 17.55 -3.06 -22.13
#